data_de73b2325e2d57ea2786d144bbb1e5ea
#
_entry.id   de73b2325e2d57ea2786d144bbb1e5ea
#
_cell.length_a   1.000
_cell.length_b   1.000
_cell.length_c   1.000
_cell.angle_alpha   90.00
_cell.angle_beta   90.00
_cell.angle_gamma   90.00
#
_symmetry.space_group_name_H-M   'P 1'
#
loop_
_entity.id
_entity.type
_entity.pdbx_description
1 polymer ?
#
loop_
_entity_poly.entity_id
_entity_poly.type
_entity_poly.pdbx_seq_one_letter_code
_entity_poly.pdbx_strand_id
1 'polypeptide(L)'
;MLMRIQALGAQGLDVVRTLGAASVFLWQALVCWPRWRLALPLLIQQIYAVGVLSLVIIVVSGLFIGMVLGLQGYNILITYGSEQALGTLVSLTLTRELGPVVTALLFAGRAGSALTAEIGLMKATEQLSSMEMIGVDPLRRIVAPRFWAGVLTMPMLAAIFTAVGILGGRLVGVDWLGIFEGSYWANMQLSVEFVDDVLNGLVKALAFGIAVTWMAVFQGYDCEPTSE
;
A
#
# COMPACT_ATOMS: atom_id res chain seq x y z
N MET A 1 -2.04 41.40 16.40
CA MET A 1 -0.85 40.54 16.43
C MET A 1 -1.07 39.35 17.40
N LEU A 2 -1.51 39.57 18.63
CA LEU A 2 -1.79 38.53 19.64
C LEU A 2 -2.82 37.48 19.19
N MET A 3 -3.92 37.86 18.51
CA MET A 3 -4.91 36.90 17.99
C MET A 3 -4.34 35.95 16.94
N ARG A 4 -3.38 36.38 16.10
CA ARG A 4 -2.72 35.50 15.12
C ARG A 4 -1.77 34.49 15.79
N ILE A 5 -1.08 34.90 16.85
CA ILE A 5 -0.20 34.03 17.64
C ILE A 5 -1.03 33.00 18.39
N GLN A 6 -2.17 33.39 18.97
CA GLN A 6 -3.09 32.46 19.63
C GLN A 6 -3.70 31.45 18.65
N ALA A 7 -4.09 31.90 17.44
CA ALA A 7 -4.60 31.01 16.40
C ALA A 7 -3.55 30.00 15.93
N LEU A 8 -2.29 30.43 15.73
CA LEU A 8 -1.18 29.52 15.40
C LEU A 8 -0.87 28.54 16.52
N GLY A 9 -0.94 29.01 17.78
CA GLY A 9 -0.75 28.14 18.95
C GLY A 9 -1.87 27.09 19.08
N ALA A 10 -3.14 27.49 18.86
CA ALA A 10 -4.27 26.57 18.85
C ALA A 10 -4.14 25.50 17.74
N GLN A 11 -3.81 25.92 16.51
CA GLN A 11 -3.57 24.99 15.42
C GLN A 11 -2.43 24.00 15.71
N GLY A 12 -1.33 24.47 16.31
CA GLY A 12 -0.23 23.60 16.74
C GLY A 12 -0.65 22.58 17.78
N LEU A 13 -1.46 22.97 18.77
CA LEU A 13 -1.98 22.06 19.78
C LEU A 13 -2.98 21.06 19.19
N ASP A 14 -3.81 21.45 18.23
CA ASP A 14 -4.74 20.55 17.54
C ASP A 14 -3.99 19.49 16.73
N VAL A 15 -2.92 19.86 16.04
CA VAL A 15 -2.07 18.90 15.32
C VAL A 15 -1.44 17.88 16.29
N VAL A 16 -0.88 18.34 17.40
CA VAL A 16 -0.29 17.46 18.42
C VAL A 16 -1.34 16.53 19.02
N ARG A 17 -2.55 17.03 19.28
CA ARG A 17 -3.66 16.25 19.81
C ARG A 17 -4.12 15.18 18.81
N THR A 18 -4.24 15.54 17.53
CA THR A 18 -4.62 14.60 16.47
C THR A 18 -3.57 13.51 16.29
N LEU A 19 -2.27 13.88 16.29
CA LEU A 19 -1.17 12.90 16.23
C LEU A 19 -1.15 11.97 17.46
N GLY A 20 -1.43 12.51 18.65
CA GLY A 20 -1.55 11.73 19.86
C GLY A 20 -2.71 10.73 19.78
N ALA A 21 -3.89 11.19 19.36
CA ALA A 21 -5.07 10.34 19.17
C ALA A 21 -4.81 9.25 18.12
N ALA A 22 -4.19 9.60 16.99
CA ALA A 22 -3.82 8.67 15.95
C ALA A 22 -2.84 7.59 16.44
N SER A 23 -1.86 7.96 17.25
CA SER A 23 -0.88 7.03 17.83
C SER A 23 -1.52 6.05 18.82
N VAL A 24 -2.41 6.54 19.69
CA VAL A 24 -3.17 5.70 20.61
C VAL A 24 -4.08 4.74 19.85
N PHE A 25 -4.74 5.23 18.80
CA PHE A 25 -5.59 4.42 17.92
C PHE A 25 -4.79 3.31 17.22
N LEU A 26 -3.59 3.62 16.70
CA LEU A 26 -2.69 2.61 16.13
C LEU A 26 -2.35 1.52 17.16
N TRP A 27 -1.98 1.93 18.37
CA TRP A 27 -1.67 0.98 19.44
C TRP A 27 -2.87 0.08 19.75
N GLN A 28 -4.06 0.65 19.83
CA GLN A 28 -5.28 -0.12 20.02
C GLN A 28 -5.57 -1.08 18.87
N ALA A 29 -5.40 -0.64 17.62
CA ALA A 29 -5.59 -1.48 16.43
C ALA A 29 -4.59 -2.66 16.39
N LEU A 30 -3.34 -2.44 16.78
CA LEU A 30 -2.30 -3.47 16.85
C LEU A 30 -2.55 -4.48 17.98
N VAL A 31 -2.96 -3.99 19.17
CA VAL A 31 -3.23 -4.85 20.35
C VAL A 31 -4.56 -5.56 20.24
N CYS A 32 -5.55 -4.95 19.57
CA CYS A 32 -6.84 -5.56 19.32
C CYS A 32 -6.75 -6.65 18.25
N TRP A 33 -6.06 -7.76 18.60
CA TRP A 33 -6.00 -8.93 17.72
C TRP A 33 -7.39 -9.54 17.53
N PRO A 34 -7.85 -9.75 16.29
CA PRO A 34 -9.16 -10.33 16.05
C PRO A 34 -9.24 -11.76 16.62
N ARG A 35 -10.34 -12.08 17.31
CA ARG A 35 -10.59 -13.46 17.76
C ARG A 35 -10.75 -14.37 16.54
N TRP A 36 -9.76 -15.19 16.23
CA TRP A 36 -9.60 -15.98 14.99
C TRP A 36 -10.87 -16.66 14.48
N ARG A 37 -11.67 -17.27 15.34
CA ARG A 37 -12.85 -18.02 14.91
C ARG A 37 -14.01 -17.17 14.38
N LEU A 38 -14.16 -15.94 14.87
CA LEU A 38 -15.25 -15.02 14.47
C LEU A 38 -14.79 -13.98 13.45
N ALA A 39 -13.51 -13.68 13.43
CA ALA A 39 -12.94 -12.63 12.59
C ALA A 39 -12.41 -13.12 11.24
N LEU A 40 -12.11 -14.44 11.09
CA LEU A 40 -11.62 -15.02 9.85
C LEU A 40 -12.53 -14.74 8.63
N PRO A 41 -13.85 -14.98 8.69
CA PRO A 41 -14.71 -14.68 7.54
C PRO A 41 -14.75 -13.17 7.23
N LEU A 42 -14.73 -12.31 8.25
CA LEU A 42 -14.68 -10.86 8.07
C LEU A 42 -13.33 -10.43 7.46
N LEU A 43 -12.22 -11.01 7.92
CA LEU A 43 -10.88 -10.74 7.40
C LEU A 43 -10.79 -11.14 5.91
N ILE A 44 -11.26 -12.33 5.55
CA ILE A 44 -11.27 -12.82 4.17
C ILE A 44 -12.11 -11.89 3.28
N GLN A 45 -13.27 -11.49 3.74
CA GLN A 45 -14.13 -10.55 3.01
C GLN A 45 -13.45 -9.20 2.81
N GLN A 46 -12.72 -8.70 3.82
CA GLN A 46 -11.97 -7.46 3.71
C GLN A 46 -10.74 -7.61 2.80
N ILE A 47 -10.02 -8.73 2.86
CA ILE A 47 -8.91 -9.03 1.92
C ILE A 47 -9.42 -9.04 0.48
N TYR A 48 -10.61 -9.61 0.24
CA TYR A 48 -11.23 -9.58 -1.08
C TYR A 48 -11.55 -8.14 -1.52
N ALA A 49 -12.18 -7.35 -0.67
CA ALA A 49 -12.59 -5.99 -0.99
C ALA A 49 -11.39 -5.04 -1.22
N VAL A 50 -10.36 -5.17 -0.38
CA VAL A 50 -9.17 -4.29 -0.41
C VAL A 50 -8.13 -4.81 -1.40
N GLY A 51 -7.91 -6.12 -1.47
CA GLY A 51 -6.89 -6.77 -2.28
C GLY A 51 -7.34 -7.07 -3.69
N VAL A 52 -8.32 -8.00 -3.83
CA VAL A 52 -8.70 -8.52 -5.15
C VAL A 52 -9.26 -7.42 -6.06
N LEU A 53 -10.07 -6.53 -5.52
CA LEU A 53 -10.60 -5.42 -6.31
C LEU A 53 -9.55 -4.36 -6.66
N SER A 54 -8.37 -4.37 -6.02
CA SER A 54 -7.23 -3.51 -6.39
C SER A 54 -6.29 -4.16 -7.42
N LEU A 55 -6.41 -5.47 -7.66
CA LEU A 55 -5.51 -6.20 -8.57
C LEU A 55 -5.45 -5.60 -9.96
N VAL A 56 -6.59 -5.21 -10.53
CA VAL A 56 -6.63 -4.69 -11.91
C VAL A 56 -5.76 -3.44 -12.04
N ILE A 57 -5.90 -2.47 -11.14
CA ILE A 57 -5.10 -1.25 -11.20
C ILE A 57 -3.61 -1.54 -10.95
N ILE A 58 -3.30 -2.47 -10.04
CA ILE A 58 -1.93 -2.88 -9.71
C ILE A 58 -1.27 -3.56 -10.92
N VAL A 59 -1.95 -4.50 -11.57
CA VAL A 59 -1.44 -5.23 -12.73
C VAL A 59 -1.22 -4.30 -13.92
N VAL A 60 -2.22 -3.49 -14.25
CA VAL A 60 -2.13 -2.55 -15.37
C VAL A 60 -1.02 -1.54 -15.13
N SER A 61 -0.99 -0.91 -13.97
CA SER A 61 0.05 0.08 -13.63
C SER A 61 1.44 -0.55 -13.56
N GLY A 62 1.57 -1.75 -13.00
CA GLY A 62 2.84 -2.48 -12.93
C GLY A 62 3.39 -2.79 -14.32
N LEU A 63 2.53 -3.25 -15.23
CA LEU A 63 2.91 -3.52 -16.61
C LEU A 63 3.44 -2.26 -17.32
N PHE A 64 2.68 -1.17 -17.27
CA PHE A 64 3.08 0.09 -17.91
C PHE A 64 4.36 0.68 -17.30
N ILE A 65 4.49 0.69 -15.98
CA ILE A 65 5.69 1.19 -15.31
C ILE A 65 6.90 0.32 -15.66
N GLY A 66 6.73 -1.01 -15.73
CA GLY A 66 7.76 -1.91 -16.19
C GLY A 66 8.20 -1.65 -17.64
N MET A 67 7.24 -1.39 -18.54
CA MET A 67 7.54 -1.02 -19.92
C MET A 67 8.31 0.31 -20.01
N VAL A 68 7.89 1.32 -19.25
CA VAL A 68 8.58 2.62 -19.22
C VAL A 68 9.99 2.47 -18.68
N LEU A 69 10.20 1.69 -17.61
CA LEU A 69 11.53 1.41 -17.07
C LEU A 69 12.40 0.63 -18.07
N GLY A 70 11.81 -0.33 -18.79
CA GLY A 70 12.50 -1.05 -19.84
C GLY A 70 12.99 -0.11 -20.95
N LEU A 71 12.12 0.77 -21.46
CA LEU A 71 12.47 1.74 -22.49
C LEU A 71 13.52 2.75 -22.01
N GLN A 72 13.28 3.34 -20.85
CA GLN A 72 14.16 4.36 -20.28
C GLN A 72 15.52 3.77 -19.89
N GLY A 73 15.51 2.58 -19.27
CA GLY A 73 16.72 1.84 -18.91
C GLY A 73 17.55 1.48 -20.14
N TYR A 74 16.92 1.01 -21.20
CA TYR A 74 17.60 0.72 -22.46
C TYR A 74 18.31 1.94 -23.04
N ASN A 75 17.60 3.08 -23.14
CA ASN A 75 18.17 4.31 -23.67
C ASN A 75 19.39 4.80 -22.88
N ILE A 76 19.40 4.57 -21.58
CA ILE A 76 20.56 4.90 -20.74
C ILE A 76 21.68 3.89 -20.95
N LEU A 77 21.39 2.59 -20.92
CA LEU A 77 22.39 1.52 -20.97
C LEU A 77 23.09 1.44 -22.32
N ILE A 78 22.42 1.75 -23.44
CA ILE A 78 23.01 1.74 -24.77
C ILE A 78 24.13 2.80 -24.90
N THR A 79 24.03 3.93 -24.21
CA THR A 79 25.07 4.96 -24.22
C THR A 79 26.36 4.49 -23.58
N TYR A 80 26.30 3.45 -22.73
CA TYR A 80 27.45 2.83 -22.07
C TYR A 80 27.82 1.47 -22.67
N GLY A 81 27.14 1.01 -23.75
CA GLY A 81 27.39 -0.31 -24.36
C GLY A 81 27.05 -1.47 -23.43
N SER A 82 26.09 -1.30 -22.51
CA SER A 82 25.74 -2.28 -21.46
C SER A 82 24.27 -2.65 -21.50
N GLU A 83 23.65 -2.68 -22.69
CA GLU A 83 22.23 -2.96 -22.89
C GLU A 83 21.78 -4.31 -22.32
N GLN A 84 22.69 -5.28 -22.25
CA GLN A 84 22.42 -6.61 -21.68
C GLN A 84 22.13 -6.57 -20.16
N ALA A 85 22.54 -5.50 -19.45
CA ALA A 85 22.26 -5.32 -18.04
C ALA A 85 20.84 -4.80 -17.75
N LEU A 86 19.97 -4.65 -18.78
CA LEU A 86 18.63 -4.13 -18.61
C LEU A 86 17.79 -4.95 -17.61
N GLY A 87 17.90 -6.28 -17.65
CA GLY A 87 17.21 -7.17 -16.71
C GLY A 87 17.55 -6.88 -15.27
N THR A 88 18.83 -6.65 -14.98
CA THR A 88 19.30 -6.26 -13.64
C THR A 88 18.72 -4.91 -13.21
N LEU A 89 18.79 -3.90 -14.07
CA LEU A 89 18.30 -2.55 -13.77
C LEU A 89 16.81 -2.57 -13.46
N VAL A 90 15.99 -3.18 -14.32
CA VAL A 90 14.54 -3.23 -14.15
C VAL A 90 14.17 -4.00 -12.88
N SER A 91 14.77 -5.18 -12.67
CA SER A 91 14.41 -6.01 -11.51
C SER A 91 14.80 -5.38 -10.19
N LEU A 92 16.02 -4.88 -10.04
CA LEU A 92 16.46 -4.24 -8.80
C LEU A 92 15.68 -2.96 -8.49
N THR A 93 15.42 -2.13 -9.50
CA THR A 93 14.64 -0.89 -9.31
C THR A 93 13.22 -1.19 -8.85
N LEU A 94 12.56 -2.18 -9.46
CA LEU A 94 11.21 -2.58 -9.07
C LEU A 94 11.18 -3.25 -7.70
N THR A 95 12.11 -4.16 -7.43
CA THR A 95 12.07 -4.94 -6.18
C THR A 95 12.42 -4.09 -4.97
N ARG A 96 13.48 -3.28 -5.07
CA ARG A 96 14.00 -2.50 -3.94
C ARG A 96 13.17 -1.26 -3.62
N GLU A 97 12.71 -0.55 -4.65
CA GLU A 97 12.17 0.81 -4.46
C GLU A 97 10.78 0.99 -5.06
N LEU A 98 10.64 0.92 -6.38
CA LEU A 98 9.40 1.31 -7.06
C LEU A 98 8.24 0.38 -6.75
N GLY A 99 8.47 -0.92 -6.62
CA GLY A 99 7.42 -1.89 -6.29
C GLY A 99 6.67 -1.51 -5.02
N PRO A 100 7.33 -1.44 -3.86
CA PRO A 100 6.69 -1.06 -2.61
C PRO A 100 6.07 0.34 -2.63
N VAL A 101 6.77 1.36 -3.15
CA VAL A 101 6.33 2.75 -3.12
C VAL A 101 5.13 2.98 -4.01
N VAL A 102 5.20 2.56 -5.28
CA VAL A 102 4.10 2.80 -6.24
C VAL A 102 2.86 2.01 -5.84
N THR A 103 3.05 0.75 -5.39
CA THR A 103 1.93 -0.03 -4.87
C THR A 103 1.26 0.65 -3.68
N ALA A 104 2.05 1.24 -2.77
CA ALA A 104 1.51 1.98 -1.62
C ALA A 104 0.67 3.19 -2.05
N LEU A 105 1.12 3.95 -3.05
CA LEU A 105 0.38 5.10 -3.58
C LEU A 105 -0.93 4.68 -4.24
N LEU A 106 -0.90 3.63 -5.07
CA LEU A 106 -2.11 3.10 -5.72
C LEU A 106 -3.09 2.51 -4.70
N PHE A 107 -2.56 1.80 -3.71
CA PHE A 107 -3.34 1.25 -2.62
C PHE A 107 -3.99 2.35 -1.77
N ALA A 108 -3.25 3.40 -1.41
CA ALA A 108 -3.77 4.54 -0.67
C ALA A 108 -4.90 5.23 -1.44
N GLY A 109 -4.71 5.47 -2.74
CA GLY A 109 -5.69 6.14 -3.57
C GLY A 109 -6.99 5.36 -3.75
N ARG A 110 -6.91 4.02 -3.89
CA ARG A 110 -8.11 3.20 -4.13
C ARG A 110 -8.66 2.54 -2.86
N ALA A 111 -7.84 1.75 -2.18
CA ALA A 111 -8.28 0.98 -1.02
C ALA A 111 -8.36 1.85 0.23
N GLY A 112 -7.39 2.76 0.42
CA GLY A 112 -7.38 3.71 1.53
C GLY A 112 -8.63 4.59 1.51
N SER A 113 -8.94 5.20 0.38
CA SER A 113 -10.14 6.05 0.23
C SER A 113 -11.43 5.27 0.45
N ALA A 114 -11.53 4.03 -0.05
CA ALA A 114 -12.70 3.18 0.16
C ALA A 114 -12.89 2.82 1.64
N LEU A 115 -11.82 2.43 2.34
CA LEU A 115 -11.86 2.13 3.77
C LEU A 115 -12.30 3.35 4.62
N THR A 116 -11.74 4.53 4.30
CA THR A 116 -12.12 5.78 4.97
C THR A 116 -13.60 6.09 4.75
N ALA A 117 -14.08 5.98 3.52
CA ALA A 117 -15.48 6.25 3.16
C ALA A 117 -16.45 5.26 3.83
N GLU A 118 -16.12 3.96 3.85
CA GLU A 118 -16.97 2.95 4.50
C GLU A 118 -17.11 3.19 6.00
N ILE A 119 -16.00 3.47 6.70
CA ILE A 119 -16.04 3.71 8.16
C ILE A 119 -16.73 5.04 8.45
N GLY A 120 -16.44 6.09 7.66
CA GLY A 120 -17.09 7.39 7.78
C GLY A 120 -18.60 7.30 7.56
N LEU A 121 -19.07 6.52 6.58
CA LEU A 121 -20.49 6.26 6.36
C LEU A 121 -21.13 5.53 7.55
N MET A 122 -20.47 4.52 8.12
CA MET A 122 -20.95 3.82 9.30
C MET A 122 -21.07 4.76 10.50
N LYS A 123 -20.18 5.75 10.63
CA LYS A 123 -20.24 6.78 11.66
C LYS A 123 -21.38 7.74 11.41
N ALA A 124 -21.53 8.25 10.20
CA ALA A 124 -22.60 9.19 9.82
C ALA A 124 -24.01 8.60 9.96
N THR A 125 -24.14 7.28 9.76
CA THR A 125 -25.42 6.54 9.94
C THR A 125 -25.62 5.99 11.36
N GLU A 126 -24.82 6.43 12.34
CA GLU A 126 -24.89 6.03 13.75
C GLU A 126 -24.73 4.52 14.01
N GLN A 127 -24.23 3.76 13.04
CA GLN A 127 -24.03 2.31 13.19
C GLN A 127 -22.97 1.99 14.26
N LEU A 128 -21.91 2.83 14.37
CA LEU A 128 -20.87 2.66 15.39
C LEU A 128 -21.43 2.87 16.79
N SER A 129 -22.20 3.95 17.00
CA SER A 129 -22.84 4.26 18.28
C SER A 129 -23.89 3.21 18.66
N SER A 130 -24.63 2.70 17.71
CA SER A 130 -25.59 1.61 17.93
C SER A 130 -24.91 0.32 18.41
N MET A 131 -23.71 0.00 17.87
CA MET A 131 -22.94 -1.15 18.35
C MET A 131 -22.44 -0.96 19.79
N GLU A 132 -21.99 0.23 20.14
CA GLU A 132 -21.56 0.54 21.50
C GLU A 132 -22.73 0.40 22.51
N MET A 133 -23.94 0.84 22.14
CA MET A 133 -25.13 0.69 23.00
C MET A 133 -25.50 -0.76 23.28
N ILE A 134 -25.24 -1.68 22.34
CA ILE A 134 -25.48 -3.12 22.57
C ILE A 134 -24.26 -3.85 23.14
N GLY A 135 -23.22 -3.09 23.58
CA GLY A 135 -22.03 -3.65 24.23
C GLY A 135 -21.01 -4.31 23.29
N VAL A 136 -21.09 -4.03 21.97
CA VAL A 136 -20.13 -4.51 20.96
C VAL A 136 -19.09 -3.43 20.68
N ASP A 137 -17.82 -3.72 20.93
CA ASP A 137 -16.70 -2.83 20.67
C ASP A 137 -16.49 -2.65 19.15
N PRO A 138 -16.72 -1.43 18.57
CA PRO A 138 -16.55 -1.16 17.15
C PRO A 138 -15.11 -1.33 16.67
N LEU A 139 -14.13 -1.01 17.53
CA LEU A 139 -12.71 -1.16 17.21
C LEU A 139 -12.36 -2.61 16.90
N ARG A 140 -12.86 -3.55 17.70
CA ARG A 140 -12.60 -4.99 17.50
C ARG A 140 -13.38 -5.59 16.34
N ARG A 141 -14.58 -5.11 16.10
CA ARG A 141 -15.49 -5.71 15.11
C ARG A 141 -15.31 -5.15 13.70
N ILE A 142 -15.01 -3.86 13.58
CA ILE A 142 -14.96 -3.14 12.30
C ILE A 142 -13.53 -2.74 11.95
N VAL A 143 -12.83 -2.07 12.87
CA VAL A 143 -11.52 -1.47 12.63
C VAL A 143 -10.44 -2.54 12.47
N ALA A 144 -10.31 -3.43 13.44
CA ALA A 144 -9.23 -4.42 13.47
C ALA A 144 -9.20 -5.36 12.24
N PRO A 145 -10.32 -5.95 11.77
CA PRO A 145 -10.29 -6.77 10.55
C PRO A 145 -9.88 -6.00 9.30
N ARG A 146 -10.32 -4.74 9.17
CA ARG A 146 -9.96 -3.86 8.04
C ARG A 146 -8.49 -3.48 8.05
N PHE A 147 -7.98 -3.13 9.23
CA PHE A 147 -6.58 -2.80 9.43
C PHE A 147 -5.68 -3.99 9.04
N TRP A 148 -5.92 -5.15 9.61
CA TRP A 148 -5.11 -6.35 9.33
C TRP A 148 -5.25 -6.84 7.89
N ALA A 149 -6.44 -6.72 7.29
CA ALA A 149 -6.63 -7.04 5.88
C ALA A 149 -5.74 -6.17 4.98
N GLY A 150 -5.69 -4.86 5.21
CA GLY A 150 -4.84 -3.95 4.44
C GLY A 150 -3.35 -4.23 4.64
N VAL A 151 -2.91 -4.44 5.88
CA VAL A 151 -1.51 -4.74 6.21
C VAL A 151 -1.03 -6.04 5.54
N LEU A 152 -1.88 -7.09 5.53
CA LEU A 152 -1.53 -8.38 4.90
C LEU A 152 -1.59 -8.33 3.38
N THR A 153 -2.52 -7.56 2.83
CA THR A 153 -2.73 -7.48 1.38
C THR A 153 -1.63 -6.68 0.68
N MET A 154 -1.11 -5.67 1.34
CA MET A 154 -0.15 -4.73 0.76
C MET A 154 1.13 -5.40 0.25
N PRO A 155 1.86 -6.25 1.00
CA PRO A 155 3.04 -6.94 0.48
C PRO A 155 2.71 -7.92 -0.65
N MET A 156 1.52 -8.55 -0.65
CA MET A 156 1.09 -9.41 -1.74
C MET A 156 0.88 -8.62 -3.04
N LEU A 157 0.25 -7.45 -2.95
CA LEU A 157 0.07 -6.56 -4.10
C LEU A 157 1.41 -6.02 -4.62
N ALA A 158 2.35 -5.68 -3.73
CA ALA A 158 3.68 -5.23 -4.11
C ALA A 158 4.47 -6.33 -4.83
N ALA A 159 4.38 -7.59 -4.39
CA ALA A 159 4.99 -8.73 -5.09
C ALA A 159 4.40 -8.92 -6.49
N ILE A 160 3.07 -8.84 -6.63
CA ILE A 160 2.39 -8.94 -7.94
C ILE A 160 2.80 -7.78 -8.85
N PHE A 161 2.81 -6.55 -8.33
CA PHE A 161 3.24 -5.36 -9.07
C PHE A 161 4.67 -5.54 -9.62
N THR A 162 5.60 -5.97 -8.77
CA THR A 162 7.00 -6.20 -9.15
C THR A 162 7.12 -7.29 -10.22
N ALA A 163 6.43 -8.41 -10.05
CA ALA A 163 6.44 -9.51 -11.01
C ALA A 163 5.91 -9.06 -12.38
N VAL A 164 4.78 -8.39 -12.40
CA VAL A 164 4.17 -7.87 -13.64
C VAL A 164 5.03 -6.77 -14.26
N GLY A 165 5.65 -5.92 -13.44
CA GLY A 165 6.57 -4.89 -13.91
C GLY A 165 7.81 -5.45 -14.58
N ILE A 166 8.39 -6.54 -14.05
CA ILE A 166 9.51 -7.25 -14.69
C ILE A 166 9.09 -7.81 -16.06
N LEU A 167 7.89 -8.37 -16.16
CA LEU A 167 7.32 -8.83 -17.44
C LEU A 167 7.11 -7.68 -18.43
N GLY A 168 6.67 -6.51 -17.94
CA GLY A 168 6.56 -5.30 -18.75
C GLY A 168 7.90 -4.82 -19.29
N GLY A 169 8.94 -4.85 -18.45
CA GLY A 169 10.32 -4.53 -18.85
C GLY A 169 10.88 -5.52 -19.88
N ARG A 170 10.59 -6.82 -19.72
CA ARG A 170 10.93 -7.85 -20.72
C ARG A 170 10.26 -7.59 -22.07
N LEU A 171 8.97 -7.30 -22.06
CA LEU A 171 8.19 -7.07 -23.29
C LEU A 171 8.80 -5.95 -24.13
N VAL A 172 9.25 -4.88 -23.51
CA VAL A 172 9.92 -3.79 -24.23
C VAL A 172 11.37 -4.15 -24.54
N GLY A 173 12.15 -4.64 -23.58
CA GLY A 173 13.59 -4.89 -23.75
C GLY A 173 13.88 -6.03 -24.73
N VAL A 174 13.15 -7.12 -24.64
CA VAL A 174 13.38 -8.31 -25.47
C VAL A 174 12.57 -8.24 -26.76
N ASP A 175 11.24 -8.09 -26.67
CA ASP A 175 10.37 -8.25 -27.83
C ASP A 175 10.40 -7.03 -28.78
N TRP A 176 10.61 -5.80 -28.26
CA TRP A 176 10.65 -4.59 -29.09
C TRP A 176 12.06 -4.12 -29.42
N LEU A 177 12.98 -4.17 -28.44
CA LEU A 177 14.34 -3.62 -28.60
C LEU A 177 15.38 -4.68 -28.95
N GLY A 178 15.01 -5.97 -28.96
CA GLY A 178 15.83 -7.05 -29.47
C GLY A 178 16.97 -7.51 -28.55
N ILE A 179 16.91 -7.23 -27.27
CA ILE A 179 17.85 -7.77 -26.29
C ILE A 179 17.67 -9.29 -26.23
N PHE A 180 18.79 -10.03 -26.17
CA PHE A 180 18.73 -11.48 -26.04
C PHE A 180 18.04 -11.92 -24.77
N GLU A 181 16.94 -12.68 -24.87
CA GLU A 181 16.11 -13.10 -23.76
C GLU A 181 16.89 -13.82 -22.65
N GLY A 182 17.83 -14.69 -23.06
CA GLY A 182 18.70 -15.42 -22.13
C GLY A 182 19.55 -14.50 -21.26
N SER A 183 20.07 -13.38 -21.81
CA SER A 183 20.85 -12.42 -21.04
C SER A 183 19.98 -11.60 -20.09
N TYR A 184 18.75 -11.26 -20.49
CA TYR A 184 17.80 -10.56 -19.63
C TYR A 184 17.52 -11.33 -18.33
N TRP A 185 17.15 -12.62 -18.46
CA TRP A 185 16.85 -13.47 -17.31
C TRP A 185 18.10 -13.88 -16.53
N ALA A 186 19.20 -14.21 -17.19
CA ALA A 186 20.44 -14.62 -16.52
C ALA A 186 21.01 -13.49 -15.66
N ASN A 187 21.11 -12.27 -16.21
CA ASN A 187 21.63 -11.13 -15.48
C ASN A 187 20.71 -10.73 -14.32
N MET A 188 19.38 -10.83 -14.50
CA MET A 188 18.43 -10.63 -13.41
C MET A 188 18.67 -11.64 -12.27
N GLN A 189 18.75 -12.93 -12.58
CA GLN A 189 18.93 -14.00 -11.57
C GLN A 189 20.27 -13.90 -10.84
N LEU A 190 21.34 -13.48 -11.52
CA LEU A 190 22.65 -13.28 -10.91
C LEU A 190 22.71 -12.06 -9.99
N SER A 191 21.87 -11.06 -10.23
CA SER A 191 21.95 -9.77 -9.54
C SER A 191 20.95 -9.60 -8.43
N VAL A 192 19.81 -10.35 -8.44
CA VAL A 192 18.76 -10.23 -7.44
C VAL A 192 18.98 -11.26 -6.34
N GLU A 193 19.27 -10.80 -5.16
CA GLU A 193 19.37 -11.63 -3.96
C GLU A 193 18.01 -11.67 -3.24
N PHE A 194 17.56 -12.89 -2.90
CA PHE A 194 16.25 -13.07 -2.30
C PHE A 194 16.10 -12.33 -0.95
N VAL A 195 17.13 -12.41 -0.09
CA VAL A 195 17.07 -11.81 1.24
C VAL A 195 17.26 -10.30 1.18
N ASP A 196 18.26 -9.83 0.44
CA ASP A 196 18.62 -8.41 0.45
C ASP A 196 17.71 -7.55 -0.44
N ASP A 197 17.09 -8.13 -1.46
CA ASP A 197 16.25 -7.40 -2.40
C ASP A 197 14.77 -7.68 -2.19
N VAL A 198 14.36 -8.95 -2.32
CA VAL A 198 12.94 -9.31 -2.29
C VAL A 198 12.37 -9.17 -0.88
N LEU A 199 13.04 -9.72 0.12
CA LEU A 199 12.55 -9.65 1.51
C LEU A 199 12.56 -8.20 2.02
N ASN A 200 13.59 -7.42 1.70
CA ASN A 200 13.67 -6.01 2.05
C ASN A 200 12.53 -5.21 1.39
N GLY A 201 12.25 -5.45 0.10
CA GLY A 201 11.10 -4.85 -0.59
C GLY A 201 9.75 -5.20 0.06
N LEU A 202 9.56 -6.48 0.46
CA LEU A 202 8.35 -6.91 1.17
C LEU A 202 8.21 -6.29 2.56
N VAL A 203 9.32 -6.12 3.28
CA VAL A 203 9.32 -5.43 4.59
C VAL A 203 8.95 -3.96 4.43
N LYS A 204 9.49 -3.29 3.41
CA LYS A 204 9.09 -1.90 3.06
C LYS A 204 7.60 -1.84 2.72
N ALA A 205 7.09 -2.77 1.90
CA ALA A 205 5.68 -2.85 1.54
C ALA A 205 4.79 -3.07 2.77
N LEU A 206 5.21 -3.90 3.72
CA LEU A 206 4.49 -4.11 4.98
C LEU A 206 4.47 -2.85 5.84
N ALA A 207 5.59 -2.13 5.94
CA ALA A 207 5.65 -0.86 6.66
C ALA A 207 4.72 0.19 6.05
N PHE A 208 4.71 0.32 4.72
CA PHE A 208 3.76 1.16 4.00
C PHE A 208 2.30 0.70 4.19
N GLY A 209 2.06 -0.61 4.20
CA GLY A 209 0.74 -1.18 4.49
C GLY A 209 0.22 -0.77 5.86
N ILE A 210 1.06 -0.83 6.88
CA ILE A 210 0.72 -0.35 8.23
C ILE A 210 0.38 1.15 8.19
N ALA A 211 1.25 1.97 7.60
CA ALA A 211 1.09 3.41 7.58
C ALA A 211 -0.19 3.84 6.83
N VAL A 212 -0.38 3.32 5.60
CA VAL A 212 -1.53 3.69 4.75
C VAL A 212 -2.85 3.22 5.37
N THR A 213 -2.90 1.97 5.83
CA THR A 213 -4.14 1.42 6.41
C THR A 213 -4.48 2.09 7.73
N TRP A 214 -3.47 2.39 8.56
CA TRP A 214 -3.65 3.16 9.78
C TRP A 214 -4.27 4.52 9.51
N MET A 215 -3.69 5.29 8.60
CA MET A 215 -4.21 6.62 8.27
C MET A 215 -5.63 6.55 7.69
N ALA A 216 -5.89 5.59 6.80
CA ALA A 216 -7.22 5.41 6.19
C ALA A 216 -8.30 5.09 7.24
N VAL A 217 -8.02 4.15 8.13
CA VAL A 217 -8.98 3.73 9.15
C VAL A 217 -9.14 4.80 10.24
N PHE A 218 -8.05 5.46 10.66
CA PHE A 218 -8.10 6.57 11.61
C PHE A 218 -8.93 7.72 11.06
N GLN A 219 -8.68 8.15 9.83
CA GLN A 219 -9.40 9.26 9.21
C GLN A 219 -10.91 8.96 9.08
N GLY A 220 -11.27 7.71 8.74
CA GLY A 220 -12.67 7.29 8.70
C GLY A 220 -13.35 7.28 10.08
N TYR A 221 -12.59 6.92 11.13
CA TYR A 221 -13.12 6.89 12.50
C TYR A 221 -13.19 8.27 13.15
N ASP A 222 -12.25 9.17 12.86
CA ASP A 222 -12.15 10.52 13.44
C ASP A 222 -12.99 11.57 12.70
N CYS A 223 -13.51 11.27 11.49
CA CYS A 223 -14.32 12.22 10.73
C CYS A 223 -15.54 12.72 11.52
N GLU A 224 -15.91 13.98 11.34
CA GLU A 224 -17.16 14.51 11.88
C GLU A 224 -18.36 13.88 11.13
N PRO A 225 -19.41 13.44 11.85
CA PRO A 225 -20.59 12.83 11.21
C PRO A 225 -21.45 13.92 10.54
N THR A 226 -20.97 14.43 9.40
CA THR A 226 -21.76 15.34 8.56
C THR A 226 -22.45 14.55 7.46
N SER A 227 -23.76 14.68 7.36
CA SER A 227 -24.61 14.05 6.33
C SER A 227 -24.73 14.91 5.06
N GLU A 228 -23.82 15.86 4.84
CA GLU A 228 -23.76 16.70 3.64
C GLU A 228 -22.76 16.19 2.61
#